data_0141572222458517a2ff75f0d4748c0c
#
_entry.id   0141572222458517a2ff75f0d4748c0c
#
_cell.length_a   1.000
_cell.length_b   1.000
_cell.length_c   1.000
_cell.angle_alpha   90.00
_cell.angle_beta   90.00
_cell.angle_gamma   90.00
#
_symmetry.space_group_name_H-M   'P 1'
#
loop_
_entity.id
_entity.type
_entity.pdbx_description
1 polymer ?
#
loop_
_entity_poly.entity_id
_entity_poly.type
_entity_poly.pdbx_seq_one_letter_code
_entity_poly.pdbx_strand_id
1 'polypeptide(L)'
;MISLEDLAALRDTYRAELAAPVMPVRVGSVVIGEDAPTVMGTVNLSRGSTYRESVAVSSESAVRKARVQVAQGAHVVDVGAESSTARAERIDADEQIAALVPVVEALAHETVVSVETYEPAVVRAGLAAGARILNMTGREHEDEMFTLAAEYDAAVVLCFVELGNVRDVGTVPLDEDPLPRLLDHFGERLERARALGVDRVLLDPGMGFYYGNLVDPAVRVRHQAAVLAQCFRLRSLGVPVCNALPHAFDLFEDQFRKAEGFFAVLASLGGTQLFRTHEVAHVRAVLAAMGALAVD
;
A
#
# COMPACT_ATOMS: atom_id res chain seq x y z
N MET A 1 17.87 -6.91 -17.41
CA MET A 1 17.25 -8.02 -16.64
C MET A 1 17.96 -8.03 -15.31
N ILE A 2 17.25 -8.13 -14.20
CA ILE A 2 17.89 -8.28 -12.88
C ILE A 2 18.58 -9.64 -12.87
N SER A 3 19.89 -9.65 -12.62
CA SER A 3 20.70 -10.86 -12.50
C SER A 3 20.93 -11.24 -11.04
N LEU A 4 21.45 -12.44 -10.82
CA LEU A 4 21.83 -12.88 -9.48
C LEU A 4 23.02 -12.05 -8.94
N GLU A 5 23.91 -11.63 -9.83
CA GLU A 5 25.03 -10.73 -9.53
C GLU A 5 24.53 -9.34 -9.08
N ASP A 6 23.49 -8.80 -9.73
CA ASP A 6 22.89 -7.52 -9.33
C ASP A 6 22.31 -7.61 -7.91
N LEU A 7 21.58 -8.69 -7.61
CA LEU A 7 21.03 -8.91 -6.26
C LEU A 7 22.12 -9.10 -5.21
N ALA A 8 23.19 -9.82 -5.55
CA ALA A 8 24.33 -9.98 -4.65
C ALA A 8 25.05 -8.66 -4.40
N ALA A 9 25.22 -7.82 -5.43
CA ALA A 9 25.81 -6.49 -5.31
C ALA A 9 24.96 -5.57 -4.42
N LEU A 10 23.64 -5.58 -4.57
CA LEU A 10 22.73 -4.85 -3.69
C LEU A 10 22.86 -5.28 -2.24
N ARG A 11 22.83 -6.59 -1.97
CA ARG A 11 23.03 -7.15 -0.62
C ARG A 11 24.36 -6.70 -0.03
N ASP A 12 25.44 -6.76 -0.79
CA ASP A 12 26.78 -6.45 -0.29
C ASP A 12 26.99 -4.97 -0.04
N THR A 13 26.40 -4.11 -0.88
CA THR A 13 26.45 -2.66 -0.73
C THR A 13 25.63 -2.17 0.49
N TYR A 14 24.47 -2.76 0.74
CA TYR A 14 23.49 -2.28 1.74
C TYR A 14 23.26 -3.29 2.88
N ARG A 15 24.34 -3.93 3.35
CA ARG A 15 24.28 -4.94 4.43
C ARG A 15 23.74 -4.39 5.75
N ALA A 16 24.07 -3.14 6.06
CA ALA A 16 23.62 -2.50 7.31
C ALA A 16 22.10 -2.31 7.31
N GLU A 17 21.56 -1.81 6.20
CA GLU A 17 20.13 -1.61 6.03
C GLU A 17 19.39 -2.94 6.00
N LEU A 18 19.93 -3.95 5.32
CA LEU A 18 19.34 -5.30 5.30
C LEU A 18 19.27 -5.93 6.69
N ALA A 19 20.26 -5.67 7.55
CA ALA A 19 20.32 -6.18 8.92
C ALA A 19 19.57 -5.30 9.93
N ALA A 20 19.09 -4.12 9.54
CA ALA A 20 18.38 -3.23 10.44
C ALA A 20 17.06 -3.86 10.92
N PRO A 21 16.76 -3.84 12.23
CA PRO A 21 15.54 -4.43 12.77
C PRO A 21 14.30 -3.61 12.36
N VAL A 22 13.22 -4.29 12.07
CA VAL A 22 11.91 -3.70 11.82
C VAL A 22 10.99 -4.03 12.98
N MET A 23 10.40 -3.00 13.59
CA MET A 23 9.45 -3.19 14.70
C MET A 23 8.09 -3.60 14.12
N PRO A 24 7.52 -4.74 14.55
CA PRO A 24 6.22 -5.16 14.04
C PRO A 24 5.11 -4.21 14.49
N VAL A 25 4.14 -3.98 13.60
CA VAL A 25 2.94 -3.19 13.86
C VAL A 25 1.76 -4.13 14.13
N ARG A 26 1.15 -4.00 15.32
CA ARG A 26 -0.05 -4.75 15.67
C ARG A 26 -1.29 -3.92 15.43
N VAL A 27 -2.25 -4.47 14.68
CA VAL A 27 -3.56 -3.87 14.42
C VAL A 27 -4.65 -4.91 14.67
N GLY A 28 -5.37 -4.78 15.77
CA GLY A 28 -6.32 -5.81 16.20
C GLY A 28 -5.63 -7.18 16.37
N SER A 29 -6.11 -8.19 15.67
CA SER A 29 -5.54 -9.54 15.65
C SER A 29 -4.38 -9.72 14.67
N VAL A 30 -4.12 -8.75 13.79
CA VAL A 30 -3.08 -8.84 12.76
C VAL A 30 -1.77 -8.27 13.29
N VAL A 31 -0.67 -8.97 13.04
CA VAL A 31 0.70 -8.51 13.28
C VAL A 31 1.40 -8.39 11.94
N ILE A 32 1.81 -7.18 11.60
CA ILE A 32 2.54 -6.87 10.35
C ILE A 32 4.01 -6.76 10.72
N GLY A 33 4.79 -7.74 10.30
CA GLY A 33 6.21 -7.87 10.67
C GLY A 33 6.94 -8.87 9.78
N GLU A 34 8.09 -9.33 10.23
CA GLU A 34 8.99 -10.18 9.41
C GLU A 34 8.65 -11.67 9.46
N ASP A 35 7.87 -12.12 10.45
CA ASP A 35 7.61 -13.56 10.68
C ASP A 35 6.77 -14.18 9.55
N ALA A 36 5.85 -13.41 8.97
CA ALA A 36 5.01 -13.88 7.88
C ALA A 36 4.49 -12.70 7.03
N PRO A 37 4.37 -12.88 5.70
CA PRO A 37 3.80 -11.86 4.83
C PRO A 37 2.32 -11.62 5.16
N THR A 38 1.95 -10.35 5.28
CA THR A 38 0.56 -9.93 5.48
C THR A 38 -0.03 -9.49 4.15
N VAL A 39 -1.26 -9.91 3.83
CA VAL A 39 -1.95 -9.55 2.60
C VAL A 39 -3.11 -8.62 2.90
N MET A 40 -3.17 -7.48 2.19
CA MET A 40 -4.24 -6.50 2.22
C MET A 40 -4.98 -6.53 0.88
N GLY A 41 -6.26 -6.91 0.91
CA GLY A 41 -7.11 -6.92 -0.26
C GLY A 41 -7.74 -5.56 -0.51
N THR A 42 -7.88 -5.14 -1.77
CA THR A 42 -8.42 -3.83 -2.16
C THR A 42 -9.85 -3.91 -2.64
N VAL A 43 -10.73 -3.07 -2.10
CA VAL A 43 -12.13 -2.89 -2.52
C VAL A 43 -12.36 -1.44 -2.90
N ASN A 44 -12.61 -1.16 -4.18
CA ASN A 44 -12.85 0.18 -4.70
C ASN A 44 -14.35 0.45 -4.84
N LEU A 45 -14.84 1.49 -4.19
CA LEU A 45 -16.21 1.98 -4.33
C LEU A 45 -16.35 2.96 -5.50
N SER A 46 -15.23 3.51 -5.98
CA SER A 46 -15.21 4.40 -7.13
C SER A 46 -15.32 3.64 -8.46
N ARG A 47 -16.27 4.03 -9.29
CA ARG A 47 -16.43 3.52 -10.66
C ARG A 47 -15.27 3.91 -11.59
N GLY A 48 -14.49 4.91 -11.21
CA GLY A 48 -13.33 5.42 -11.96
C GLY A 48 -12.03 4.66 -11.72
N SER A 49 -12.05 3.58 -10.93
CA SER A 49 -10.84 2.76 -10.70
C SER A 49 -10.34 2.13 -12.00
N THR A 50 -9.01 2.19 -12.19
CA THR A 50 -8.34 1.57 -13.34
C THR A 50 -8.46 0.04 -13.29
N TYR A 51 -8.42 -0.54 -12.09
CA TYR A 51 -8.61 -1.98 -11.90
C TYR A 51 -10.10 -2.29 -11.71
N ARG A 52 -10.81 -2.49 -12.84
CA ARG A 52 -12.27 -2.61 -12.86
C ARG A 52 -12.80 -3.80 -12.05
N GLU A 53 -12.03 -4.87 -11.94
CA GLU A 53 -12.37 -6.06 -11.17
C GLU A 53 -12.47 -5.79 -9.66
N SER A 54 -11.82 -4.75 -9.15
CA SER A 54 -11.93 -4.35 -7.74
C SER A 54 -13.13 -3.43 -7.46
N VAL A 55 -13.78 -2.89 -8.50
CA VAL A 55 -14.91 -1.97 -8.34
C VAL A 55 -16.13 -2.68 -7.78
N ALA A 56 -16.73 -2.09 -6.76
CA ALA A 56 -18.01 -2.48 -6.18
C ALA A 56 -19.05 -1.38 -6.45
N VAL A 57 -20.15 -1.76 -7.05
CA VAL A 57 -21.20 -0.80 -7.49
C VAL A 57 -22.21 -0.45 -6.40
N SER A 58 -22.16 -1.14 -5.26
CA SER A 58 -22.98 -0.88 -4.08
C SER A 58 -22.26 -1.34 -2.81
N SER A 59 -22.69 -0.86 -1.65
CA SER A 59 -22.16 -1.28 -0.35
C SER A 59 -22.28 -2.79 -0.14
N GLU A 60 -23.39 -3.42 -0.52
CA GLU A 60 -23.56 -4.88 -0.41
C GLU A 60 -22.58 -5.64 -1.32
N SER A 61 -22.32 -5.13 -2.53
CA SER A 61 -21.34 -5.76 -3.44
C SER A 61 -19.91 -5.59 -2.92
N ALA A 62 -19.60 -4.47 -2.25
CA ALA A 62 -18.33 -4.22 -1.59
C ALA A 62 -18.10 -5.18 -0.42
N VAL A 63 -19.09 -5.33 0.45
CA VAL A 63 -19.04 -6.26 1.59
C VAL A 63 -18.86 -7.70 1.11
N ARG A 64 -19.62 -8.14 0.08
CA ARG A 64 -19.42 -9.49 -0.50
C ARG A 64 -18.01 -9.68 -1.06
N LYS A 65 -17.48 -8.67 -1.79
CA LYS A 65 -16.13 -8.72 -2.33
C LYS A 65 -15.08 -8.81 -1.21
N ALA A 66 -15.21 -8.00 -0.18
CA ALA A 66 -14.34 -8.04 1.00
C ALA A 66 -14.33 -9.42 1.67
N ARG A 67 -15.51 -10.00 1.89
CA ARG A 67 -15.64 -11.35 2.47
C ARG A 67 -15.00 -12.43 1.60
N VAL A 68 -15.10 -12.30 0.27
CA VAL A 68 -14.40 -13.20 -0.66
C VAL A 68 -12.88 -13.06 -0.51
N GLN A 69 -12.37 -11.83 -0.44
CA GLN A 69 -10.94 -11.60 -0.24
C GLN A 69 -10.45 -12.15 1.12
N VAL A 70 -11.22 -11.98 2.19
CA VAL A 70 -10.91 -12.58 3.50
C VAL A 70 -10.88 -14.12 3.40
N ALA A 71 -11.86 -14.73 2.75
CA ALA A 71 -11.88 -16.18 2.52
C ALA A 71 -10.70 -16.66 1.64
N GLN A 72 -10.19 -15.81 0.75
CA GLN A 72 -8.99 -16.07 -0.05
C GLN A 72 -7.69 -15.87 0.75
N GLY A 73 -7.77 -15.32 1.98
CA GLY A 73 -6.65 -15.14 2.91
C GLY A 73 -6.13 -13.72 3.02
N ALA A 74 -6.93 -12.70 2.69
CA ALA A 74 -6.62 -11.33 3.10
C ALA A 74 -6.71 -11.20 4.62
N HIS A 75 -5.70 -10.59 5.22
CA HIS A 75 -5.65 -10.29 6.66
C HIS A 75 -6.26 -8.91 6.96
N VAL A 76 -6.23 -8.02 5.97
CA VAL A 76 -6.75 -6.66 6.01
C VAL A 76 -7.55 -6.42 4.73
N VAL A 77 -8.63 -5.66 4.82
CA VAL A 77 -9.37 -5.15 3.66
C VAL A 77 -9.23 -3.63 3.61
N ASP A 78 -8.72 -3.12 2.48
CA ASP A 78 -8.56 -1.69 2.23
C ASP A 78 -9.71 -1.17 1.36
N VAL A 79 -10.46 -0.20 1.89
CA VAL A 79 -11.66 0.35 1.24
C VAL A 79 -11.39 1.79 0.84
N GLY A 80 -11.49 2.07 -0.47
CA GLY A 80 -11.37 3.43 -1.02
C GLY A 80 -12.63 3.85 -1.76
N ALA A 81 -13.11 5.06 -1.51
CA ALA A 81 -14.31 5.60 -2.16
C ALA A 81 -14.00 6.50 -3.36
N GLU A 82 -12.81 7.08 -3.43
CA GLU A 82 -12.35 7.87 -4.56
C GLU A 82 -11.21 7.15 -5.32
N SER A 83 -11.22 7.25 -6.65
CA SER A 83 -10.12 6.69 -7.46
C SER A 83 -8.86 7.54 -7.35
N SER A 84 -7.72 6.90 -7.16
CA SER A 84 -6.39 7.55 -7.23
C SER A 84 -6.01 8.02 -8.64
N THR A 85 -6.81 7.68 -9.67
CA THR A 85 -6.57 8.07 -11.06
C THR A 85 -6.92 9.54 -11.27
N ALA A 86 -5.97 10.37 -11.70
CA ALA A 86 -6.15 11.82 -11.85
C ALA A 86 -7.30 12.22 -12.80
N ARG A 87 -7.61 11.38 -13.79
CA ARG A 87 -8.70 11.61 -14.77
C ARG A 87 -10.07 11.13 -14.30
N ALA A 88 -10.15 10.40 -13.19
CA ALA A 88 -11.43 9.96 -12.66
C ALA A 88 -12.21 11.17 -12.10
N GLU A 89 -13.53 11.06 -12.08
CA GLU A 89 -14.39 12.06 -11.45
C GLU A 89 -14.01 12.25 -9.99
N ARG A 90 -14.00 13.50 -9.52
CA ARG A 90 -13.83 13.80 -8.10
C ARG A 90 -15.15 13.55 -7.37
N ILE A 91 -15.03 12.97 -6.20
CA ILE A 91 -16.15 12.66 -5.32
C ILE A 91 -15.95 13.49 -4.05
N ASP A 92 -16.95 14.24 -3.64
CA ASP A 92 -16.83 15.05 -2.43
C ASP A 92 -16.80 14.18 -1.16
N ALA A 93 -16.41 14.79 -0.02
CA ALA A 93 -16.23 14.08 1.21
C ALA A 93 -17.54 13.43 1.72
N ASP A 94 -18.68 14.08 1.55
CA ASP A 94 -19.98 13.56 2.01
C ASP A 94 -20.41 12.34 1.20
N GLU A 95 -20.20 12.35 -0.12
CA GLU A 95 -20.43 11.21 -0.99
C GLU A 95 -19.49 10.05 -0.67
N GLN A 96 -18.20 10.34 -0.41
CA GLN A 96 -17.24 9.32 0.01
C GLN A 96 -17.67 8.67 1.35
N ILE A 97 -18.06 9.48 2.35
CA ILE A 97 -18.53 9.01 3.64
C ILE A 97 -19.78 8.13 3.48
N ALA A 98 -20.77 8.60 2.71
CA ALA A 98 -22.01 7.86 2.47
C ALA A 98 -21.77 6.47 1.84
N ALA A 99 -20.77 6.35 0.95
CA ALA A 99 -20.41 5.09 0.32
C ALA A 99 -19.58 4.17 1.24
N LEU A 100 -18.65 4.76 2.01
CA LEU A 100 -17.62 4.03 2.76
C LEU A 100 -18.13 3.53 4.11
N VAL A 101 -18.81 4.37 4.89
CA VAL A 101 -19.21 4.06 6.28
C VAL A 101 -20.01 2.77 6.38
N PRO A 102 -21.06 2.52 5.58
CA PRO A 102 -21.83 1.26 5.68
C PRO A 102 -20.99 -0.01 5.41
N VAL A 103 -19.94 0.12 4.58
CA VAL A 103 -19.03 -1.00 4.28
C VAL A 103 -18.10 -1.25 5.45
N VAL A 104 -17.53 -0.21 6.04
CA VAL A 104 -16.65 -0.30 7.21
C VAL A 104 -17.41 -0.91 8.40
N GLU A 105 -18.59 -0.38 8.73
CA GLU A 105 -19.42 -0.90 9.84
C GLU A 105 -19.75 -2.39 9.68
N ALA A 106 -20.08 -2.82 8.46
CA ALA A 106 -20.39 -4.22 8.18
C ALA A 106 -19.18 -5.16 8.33
N LEU A 107 -17.96 -4.65 8.10
CA LEU A 107 -16.72 -5.46 8.08
C LEU A 107 -15.90 -5.36 9.36
N ALA A 108 -16.04 -4.29 10.15
CA ALA A 108 -15.16 -3.99 11.29
C ALA A 108 -15.14 -5.08 12.38
N HIS A 109 -16.19 -5.89 12.48
CA HIS A 109 -16.29 -7.01 13.41
C HIS A 109 -15.79 -8.35 12.83
N GLU A 110 -15.53 -8.41 11.53
CA GLU A 110 -15.14 -9.63 10.82
C GLU A 110 -13.64 -9.64 10.46
N THR A 111 -13.08 -8.46 10.17
CA THR A 111 -11.69 -8.31 9.72
C THR A 111 -11.13 -6.95 10.11
N VAL A 112 -9.81 -6.78 9.97
CA VAL A 112 -9.19 -5.45 10.08
C VAL A 112 -9.49 -4.67 8.80
N VAL A 113 -10.11 -3.50 8.96
CA VAL A 113 -10.44 -2.59 7.86
C VAL A 113 -9.46 -1.44 7.81
N SER A 114 -8.97 -1.14 6.61
CA SER A 114 -8.21 0.04 6.24
C SER A 114 -9.09 0.97 5.40
N VAL A 115 -8.93 2.27 5.56
CA VAL A 115 -9.59 3.30 4.77
C VAL A 115 -8.56 4.06 3.97
N GLU A 116 -8.67 4.03 2.62
CA GLU A 116 -7.82 4.80 1.71
C GLU A 116 -8.45 6.16 1.44
N THR A 117 -7.78 7.22 1.86
CA THR A 117 -8.20 8.60 1.59
C THR A 117 -7.10 9.61 1.93
N TYR A 118 -7.27 10.83 1.42
CA TYR A 118 -6.49 12.01 1.82
C TYR A 118 -7.38 13.13 2.41
N GLU A 119 -8.68 12.84 2.65
CA GLU A 119 -9.66 13.80 3.16
C GLU A 119 -9.93 13.59 4.67
N PRO A 120 -9.63 14.57 5.56
CA PRO A 120 -9.78 14.41 7.01
C PRO A 120 -11.18 14.03 7.45
N ALA A 121 -12.24 14.57 6.81
CA ALA A 121 -13.61 14.23 7.14
C ALA A 121 -13.93 12.75 6.90
N VAL A 122 -13.39 12.18 5.80
CA VAL A 122 -13.53 10.76 5.45
C VAL A 122 -12.74 9.88 6.43
N VAL A 123 -11.53 10.31 6.84
CA VAL A 123 -10.75 9.63 7.88
C VAL A 123 -11.54 9.54 9.17
N ARG A 124 -12.06 10.66 9.67
CA ARG A 124 -12.85 10.73 10.93
C ARG A 124 -14.03 9.76 10.85
N ALA A 125 -14.81 9.82 9.78
CA ALA A 125 -15.98 8.97 9.60
C ALA A 125 -15.61 7.46 9.51
N GLY A 126 -14.58 7.10 8.74
CA GLY A 126 -14.14 5.73 8.57
C GLY A 126 -13.57 5.13 9.87
N LEU A 127 -12.77 5.89 10.62
CA LEU A 127 -12.23 5.44 11.91
C LEU A 127 -13.34 5.31 12.96
N ALA A 128 -14.29 6.25 13.01
CA ALA A 128 -15.44 6.17 13.88
C ALA A 128 -16.33 4.95 13.56
N ALA A 129 -16.44 4.57 12.29
CA ALA A 129 -17.17 3.37 11.84
C ALA A 129 -16.45 2.05 12.18
N GLY A 130 -15.20 2.11 12.66
CA GLY A 130 -14.45 0.94 13.14
C GLY A 130 -13.23 0.54 12.31
N ALA A 131 -12.83 1.32 11.30
CA ALA A 131 -11.56 1.11 10.63
C ALA A 131 -10.39 1.24 11.63
N ARG A 132 -9.31 0.49 11.40
CA ARG A 132 -8.14 0.42 12.27
C ARG A 132 -6.85 0.84 11.58
N ILE A 133 -6.89 1.07 10.28
CA ILE A 133 -5.76 1.54 9.48
C ILE A 133 -6.25 2.73 8.64
N LEU A 134 -5.47 3.79 8.63
CA LEU A 134 -5.56 4.86 7.66
C LEU A 134 -4.52 4.61 6.56
N ASN A 135 -4.95 4.35 5.34
CA ASN A 135 -4.09 4.34 4.17
C ASN A 135 -4.05 5.76 3.57
N MET A 136 -3.00 6.50 3.95
CA MET A 136 -2.92 7.95 3.74
C MET A 136 -2.27 8.28 2.41
N THR A 137 -3.09 8.59 1.40
CA THR A 137 -2.70 8.84 0.01
C THR A 137 -2.47 10.32 -0.32
N GLY A 138 -2.11 11.13 0.67
CA GLY A 138 -1.80 12.55 0.53
C GLY A 138 -0.88 13.09 1.62
N ARG A 139 -0.49 14.37 1.46
CA ARG A 139 0.31 15.16 2.42
C ARG A 139 -0.46 16.39 2.92
N GLU A 140 -1.49 16.78 2.19
CA GLU A 140 -2.37 17.86 2.60
C GLU A 140 -3.06 17.47 3.91
N HIS A 141 -3.20 18.44 4.82
CA HIS A 141 -3.80 18.21 6.14
C HIS A 141 -3.11 17.12 7.00
N GLU A 142 -1.82 16.86 6.78
CA GLU A 142 -1.08 15.75 7.40
C GLU A 142 -1.18 15.75 8.93
N ASP A 143 -1.03 16.91 9.57
CA ASP A 143 -1.15 17.05 11.03
C ASP A 143 -2.53 16.65 11.55
N GLU A 144 -3.60 17.06 10.85
CA GLU A 144 -4.96 16.68 11.21
C GLU A 144 -5.17 15.18 11.03
N MET A 145 -4.65 14.61 9.95
CA MET A 145 -4.71 13.17 9.66
C MET A 145 -4.02 12.35 10.75
N PHE A 146 -2.82 12.75 11.20
CA PHE A 146 -2.11 12.10 12.30
C PHE A 146 -2.84 12.27 13.63
N THR A 147 -3.37 13.45 13.91
CA THR A 147 -4.17 13.70 15.13
C THR A 147 -5.38 12.78 15.18
N LEU A 148 -6.10 12.63 14.07
CA LEU A 148 -7.22 11.70 13.95
C LEU A 148 -6.77 10.23 14.15
N ALA A 149 -5.69 9.82 13.50
CA ALA A 149 -5.17 8.47 13.67
C ALA A 149 -4.80 8.17 15.13
N ALA A 150 -4.18 9.12 15.83
CA ALA A 150 -3.87 9.00 17.27
C ALA A 150 -5.15 8.96 18.13
N GLU A 151 -6.13 9.82 17.86
CA GLU A 151 -7.42 9.86 18.59
C GLU A 151 -8.14 8.51 18.56
N TYR A 152 -8.13 7.83 17.40
CA TYR A 152 -8.79 6.55 17.21
C TYR A 152 -7.87 5.33 17.42
N ASP A 153 -6.64 5.52 17.89
CA ASP A 153 -5.64 4.46 18.04
C ASP A 153 -5.48 3.64 16.73
N ALA A 154 -5.42 4.31 15.58
CA ALA A 154 -5.28 3.68 14.27
C ALA A 154 -3.80 3.59 13.84
N ALA A 155 -3.46 2.56 13.06
CA ALA A 155 -2.21 2.53 12.34
C ALA A 155 -2.29 3.37 11.06
N VAL A 156 -1.15 3.85 10.56
CA VAL A 156 -1.09 4.68 9.35
C VAL A 156 -0.16 4.04 8.32
N VAL A 157 -0.64 3.87 7.10
CA VAL A 157 0.22 3.62 5.93
C VAL A 157 0.54 4.98 5.32
N LEU A 158 1.79 5.40 5.41
CA LEU A 158 2.31 6.61 4.77
C LEU A 158 2.65 6.30 3.32
N CYS A 159 1.83 6.77 2.38
CA CYS A 159 2.15 6.63 0.97
C CYS A 159 3.09 7.75 0.50
N PHE A 160 4.09 7.39 -0.28
CA PHE A 160 4.86 8.38 -1.03
C PHE A 160 3.97 9.01 -2.10
N VAL A 161 3.82 10.31 -2.03
CA VAL A 161 3.21 11.14 -3.05
C VAL A 161 4.13 12.31 -3.36
N GLU A 162 4.30 12.61 -4.63
CA GLU A 162 5.22 13.67 -5.07
C GLU A 162 4.72 15.06 -4.69
N LEU A 163 3.42 15.29 -4.81
CA LEU A 163 2.75 16.57 -4.59
C LEU A 163 1.77 16.47 -3.40
N GLY A 164 0.68 17.21 -3.44
CA GLY A 164 -0.30 17.29 -2.34
C GLY A 164 -0.99 15.96 -2.03
N ASN A 165 -1.44 15.27 -3.07
CA ASN A 165 -2.12 13.98 -2.93
C ASN A 165 -1.88 13.09 -4.17
N VAL A 166 -2.34 11.85 -4.11
CA VAL A 166 -2.13 10.83 -5.16
C VAL A 166 -2.71 11.20 -6.52
N ARG A 167 -3.66 12.12 -6.58
CA ARG A 167 -4.28 12.59 -7.83
C ARG A 167 -3.50 13.73 -8.50
N ASP A 168 -2.59 14.36 -7.77
CA ASP A 168 -1.67 15.37 -8.31
C ASP A 168 -0.52 14.64 -8.99
N VAL A 169 -0.58 14.61 -10.32
CA VAL A 169 0.38 13.85 -11.13
C VAL A 169 1.74 14.53 -11.13
N GLY A 170 2.63 14.05 -10.27
CA GLY A 170 4.03 14.48 -10.23
C GLY A 170 4.92 13.69 -11.17
N THR A 171 6.22 13.91 -11.06
CA THR A 171 7.26 13.18 -11.82
C THR A 171 8.31 12.64 -10.86
N VAL A 172 8.90 11.50 -11.18
CA VAL A 172 10.01 10.90 -10.40
C VAL A 172 11.31 10.98 -11.18
N PRO A 173 12.46 11.23 -10.52
CA PRO A 173 13.78 11.11 -11.15
C PRO A 173 14.01 9.68 -11.62
N LEU A 174 14.47 9.49 -12.87
CA LEU A 174 14.68 8.17 -13.46
C LEU A 174 16.18 7.79 -13.55
N ASP A 175 17.05 8.77 -13.47
CA ASP A 175 18.50 8.59 -13.62
C ASP A 175 19.22 8.52 -12.25
N GLU A 176 18.47 8.58 -11.15
CA GLU A 176 18.99 8.57 -9.80
C GLU A 176 18.47 7.36 -9.02
N ASP A 177 19.22 6.98 -7.97
CA ASP A 177 18.75 6.02 -6.97
C ASP A 177 17.53 6.60 -6.24
N PRO A 178 16.34 5.98 -6.31
CA PRO A 178 15.13 6.55 -5.70
C PRO A 178 15.11 6.46 -4.17
N LEU A 179 15.93 5.59 -3.56
CA LEU A 179 15.81 5.27 -2.14
C LEU A 179 16.24 6.41 -1.20
N PRO A 180 17.30 7.20 -1.47
CA PRO A 180 17.64 8.35 -0.62
C PRO A 180 16.46 9.32 -0.49
N ARG A 181 15.78 9.64 -1.60
CA ARG A 181 14.62 10.52 -1.59
C ARG A 181 13.45 9.95 -0.79
N LEU A 182 13.21 8.64 -0.89
CA LEU A 182 12.19 7.97 -0.10
C LEU A 182 12.53 7.97 1.38
N LEU A 183 13.80 7.77 1.74
CA LEU A 183 14.28 7.82 3.12
C LEU A 183 14.07 9.21 3.74
N ASP A 184 14.44 10.27 3.03
CA ASP A 184 14.24 11.65 3.50
C ASP A 184 12.75 11.95 3.68
N HIS A 185 11.93 11.64 2.65
CA HIS A 185 10.49 11.86 2.68
C HIS A 185 9.81 11.15 3.84
N PHE A 186 10.12 9.88 4.07
CA PHE A 186 9.52 9.11 5.15
C PHE A 186 10.10 9.45 6.51
N GLY A 187 11.39 9.79 6.59
CA GLY A 187 12.04 10.19 7.83
C GLY A 187 11.35 11.38 8.49
N GLU A 188 11.16 12.46 7.74
CA GLU A 188 10.46 13.67 8.19
C GLU A 188 9.01 13.37 8.66
N ARG A 189 8.28 12.59 7.87
CA ARG A 189 6.88 12.26 8.14
C ARG A 189 6.73 11.33 9.35
N LEU A 190 7.66 10.39 9.56
CA LEU A 190 7.69 9.53 10.73
C LEU A 190 7.94 10.31 12.01
N GLU A 191 8.88 11.26 12.01
CA GLU A 191 9.11 12.14 13.15
C GLU A 191 7.86 12.96 13.47
N ARG A 192 7.20 13.48 12.44
CA ARG A 192 5.97 14.24 12.60
C ARG A 192 4.82 13.38 13.14
N ALA A 193 4.61 12.18 12.61
CA ALA A 193 3.61 11.24 13.07
C ALA A 193 3.80 10.91 14.56
N ARG A 194 5.03 10.57 14.96
CA ARG A 194 5.39 10.27 16.36
C ARG A 194 5.15 11.47 17.28
N ALA A 195 5.51 12.68 16.84
CA ALA A 195 5.28 13.90 17.62
C ALA A 195 3.78 14.17 17.85
N LEU A 196 2.90 13.66 16.99
CA LEU A 196 1.44 13.76 17.09
C LEU A 196 0.79 12.49 17.70
N GLY A 197 1.58 11.55 18.23
CA GLY A 197 1.09 10.38 18.96
C GLY A 197 0.78 9.15 18.10
N VAL A 198 1.27 9.10 16.84
CA VAL A 198 1.13 7.93 15.96
C VAL A 198 2.41 7.12 15.97
N ASP A 199 2.40 5.97 16.66
CA ASP A 199 3.55 5.06 16.75
C ASP A 199 3.45 3.88 15.78
N ARG A 200 2.25 3.57 15.28
CA ARG A 200 1.99 2.44 14.37
C ARG A 200 1.96 2.90 12.92
N VAL A 201 3.11 2.92 12.29
CA VAL A 201 3.30 3.42 10.92
C VAL A 201 3.89 2.34 10.04
N LEU A 202 3.41 2.29 8.79
CA LEU A 202 3.96 1.53 7.68
C LEU A 202 4.31 2.50 6.53
N LEU A 203 5.26 2.15 5.68
CA LEU A 203 5.72 2.99 4.56
C LEU A 203 5.31 2.34 3.24
N ASP A 204 4.64 3.09 2.36
CA ASP A 204 4.35 2.66 0.98
C ASP A 204 5.11 3.55 -0.01
N PRO A 205 6.09 3.02 -0.75
CA PRO A 205 6.87 3.78 -1.74
C PRO A 205 6.07 4.32 -2.93
N GLY A 206 4.76 4.06 -3.00
CA GLY A 206 3.88 4.63 -4.03
C GLY A 206 3.95 3.95 -5.40
N MET A 207 4.44 2.72 -5.47
CA MET A 207 4.63 2.02 -6.75
C MET A 207 3.32 1.62 -7.45
N GLY A 208 2.20 1.66 -6.75
CA GLY A 208 0.86 1.48 -7.31
C GLY A 208 0.26 2.74 -7.95
N PHE A 209 0.89 3.91 -7.79
CA PHE A 209 0.38 5.18 -8.28
C PHE A 209 0.88 5.54 -9.68
N TYR A 210 0.27 6.58 -10.26
CA TYR A 210 0.62 7.08 -11.59
C TYR A 210 1.55 8.30 -11.48
N TYR A 211 2.63 8.28 -12.26
CA TYR A 211 3.57 9.40 -12.40
C TYR A 211 3.64 9.86 -13.85
N GLY A 212 3.64 11.17 -14.06
CA GLY A 212 3.50 11.79 -15.38
C GLY A 212 4.61 11.46 -16.38
N ASN A 213 5.81 11.14 -15.90
CA ASN A 213 6.95 10.77 -16.73
C ASN A 213 7.16 9.24 -16.86
N LEU A 214 6.34 8.40 -16.21
CA LEU A 214 6.36 6.95 -16.37
C LEU A 214 5.35 6.48 -17.43
N VAL A 215 5.32 7.14 -18.59
CA VAL A 215 4.39 6.85 -19.68
C VAL A 215 4.82 5.59 -20.44
N ASP A 216 6.12 5.44 -20.71
CA ASP A 216 6.65 4.24 -21.36
C ASP A 216 6.52 3.03 -20.41
N PRO A 217 5.86 1.93 -20.83
CA PRO A 217 5.61 0.79 -19.95
C PRO A 217 6.88 0.09 -19.47
N ALA A 218 7.92 0.01 -20.30
CA ALA A 218 9.17 -0.64 -19.94
C ALA A 218 9.96 0.20 -18.93
N VAL A 219 9.96 1.52 -19.09
CA VAL A 219 10.55 2.47 -18.12
C VAL A 219 9.82 2.38 -16.79
N ARG A 220 8.48 2.41 -16.82
CA ARG A 220 7.64 2.31 -15.63
C ARG A 220 7.90 1.01 -14.84
N VAL A 221 7.83 -0.14 -15.52
CA VAL A 221 8.06 -1.43 -14.87
C VAL A 221 9.48 -1.56 -14.34
N ARG A 222 10.49 -1.05 -15.05
CA ARG A 222 11.87 -1.02 -14.59
C ARG A 222 12.02 -0.22 -13.30
N HIS A 223 11.43 0.98 -13.25
CA HIS A 223 11.44 1.83 -12.05
C HIS A 223 10.74 1.13 -10.88
N GLN A 224 9.51 0.63 -11.08
CA GLN A 224 8.75 -0.10 -10.07
C GLN A 224 9.51 -1.32 -9.54
N ALA A 225 10.06 -2.14 -10.43
CA ALA A 225 10.85 -3.32 -10.06
C ALA A 225 12.12 -2.95 -9.27
N ALA A 226 12.81 -1.88 -9.67
CA ALA A 226 14.00 -1.40 -8.98
C ALA A 226 13.68 -0.92 -7.56
N VAL A 227 12.59 -0.15 -7.37
CA VAL A 227 12.16 0.31 -6.04
C VAL A 227 11.74 -0.89 -5.18
N LEU A 228 10.87 -1.77 -5.69
CA LEU A 228 10.37 -2.92 -4.93
C LEU A 228 11.50 -3.84 -4.45
N ALA A 229 12.48 -4.14 -5.31
CA ALA A 229 13.62 -4.99 -4.94
C ALA A 229 14.57 -4.34 -3.93
N GLN A 230 14.50 -3.03 -3.74
CA GLN A 230 15.36 -2.26 -2.84
C GLN A 230 14.64 -1.73 -1.59
N CYS A 231 13.35 -2.01 -1.41
CA CYS A 231 12.57 -1.54 -0.25
C CYS A 231 13.19 -1.91 1.10
N PHE A 232 14.00 -2.99 1.17
CA PHE A 232 14.71 -3.36 2.40
C PHE A 232 15.60 -2.22 2.95
N ARG A 233 16.01 -1.27 2.11
CA ARG A 233 16.81 -0.11 2.57
C ARG A 233 16.00 0.85 3.46
N LEU A 234 14.66 0.84 3.34
CA LEU A 234 13.76 1.58 4.24
C LEU A 234 13.73 1.01 5.67
N ARG A 235 14.25 -0.20 5.90
CA ARG A 235 14.37 -0.81 7.23
C ARG A 235 15.15 0.05 8.21
N SER A 236 16.08 0.89 7.72
CA SER A 236 16.80 1.86 8.55
C SER A 236 15.89 2.84 9.31
N LEU A 237 14.63 3.00 8.87
CA LEU A 237 13.60 3.79 9.56
C LEU A 237 12.88 3.01 10.67
N GLY A 238 13.12 1.69 10.78
CA GLY A 238 12.65 0.82 11.87
C GLY A 238 11.19 0.41 11.82
N VAL A 239 10.45 0.71 10.73
CA VAL A 239 9.02 0.40 10.56
C VAL A 239 8.77 -0.47 9.34
N PRO A 240 7.65 -1.24 9.29
CA PRO A 240 7.35 -2.14 8.19
C PRO A 240 7.06 -1.40 6.88
N VAL A 241 7.33 -2.08 5.75
CA VAL A 241 6.99 -1.62 4.41
C VAL A 241 5.70 -2.27 3.92
N CYS A 242 4.80 -1.45 3.43
CA CYS A 242 3.64 -1.81 2.63
C CYS A 242 3.95 -1.56 1.15
N ASN A 243 3.55 -2.43 0.26
CA ASN A 243 3.61 -2.16 -1.17
C ASN A 243 2.27 -2.43 -1.84
N ALA A 244 1.71 -1.39 -2.47
CA ALA A 244 0.66 -1.55 -3.46
C ALA A 244 1.27 -2.17 -4.72
N LEU A 245 0.85 -3.39 -5.06
CA LEU A 245 1.45 -4.14 -6.17
C LEU A 245 1.02 -3.56 -7.52
N PRO A 246 1.97 -3.25 -8.43
CA PRO A 246 1.67 -2.69 -9.74
C PRO A 246 0.97 -3.68 -10.69
N HIS A 247 0.28 -3.15 -11.70
CA HIS A 247 -0.51 -3.96 -12.64
C HIS A 247 0.20 -4.28 -13.95
N ALA A 248 1.05 -3.39 -14.45
CA ALA A 248 1.78 -3.54 -15.73
C ALA A 248 0.90 -4.01 -16.92
N PHE A 249 -0.30 -3.43 -17.08
CA PHE A 249 -1.29 -3.78 -18.12
C PHE A 249 -0.68 -3.93 -19.51
N ASP A 250 0.19 -2.98 -19.92
CA ASP A 250 0.77 -2.96 -21.26
C ASP A 250 1.75 -4.10 -21.55
N LEU A 251 2.38 -4.68 -20.51
CA LEU A 251 3.35 -5.77 -20.64
C LEU A 251 2.72 -7.15 -20.42
N PHE A 252 1.69 -7.22 -19.61
CA PHE A 252 0.99 -8.47 -19.32
C PHE A 252 -0.28 -8.66 -20.17
N GLU A 253 -0.72 -7.61 -20.88
CA GLU A 253 -1.85 -7.62 -21.78
C GLU A 253 -3.09 -8.30 -21.16
N ASP A 254 -3.60 -9.37 -21.79
CA ASP A 254 -4.73 -10.17 -21.30
C ASP A 254 -4.41 -10.95 -20.01
N GLN A 255 -3.13 -11.09 -19.65
CA GLN A 255 -2.65 -11.73 -18.42
C GLN A 255 -2.40 -10.73 -17.28
N PHE A 256 -2.86 -9.48 -17.40
CA PHE A 256 -2.57 -8.39 -16.43
C PHE A 256 -2.87 -8.75 -14.96
N ARG A 257 -3.84 -9.63 -14.71
CA ARG A 257 -4.14 -10.12 -13.36
C ARG A 257 -3.00 -10.91 -12.72
N LYS A 258 -2.03 -11.38 -13.51
CA LYS A 258 -0.84 -12.09 -13.03
C LYS A 258 0.33 -11.15 -12.72
N ALA A 259 0.26 -9.90 -13.14
CA ALA A 259 1.33 -8.92 -12.92
C ALA A 259 1.63 -8.72 -11.44
N GLU A 260 0.59 -8.64 -10.58
CA GLU A 260 0.79 -8.48 -9.14
C GLU A 260 1.58 -9.65 -8.52
N GLY A 261 1.44 -10.86 -9.03
CA GLY A 261 2.27 -12.01 -8.59
C GLY A 261 3.76 -11.83 -8.92
N PHE A 262 4.07 -11.32 -10.11
CA PHE A 262 5.46 -10.98 -10.47
C PHE A 262 6.05 -9.91 -9.54
N PHE A 263 5.30 -8.83 -9.29
CA PHE A 263 5.74 -7.78 -8.39
C PHE A 263 5.79 -8.24 -6.92
N ALA A 264 4.93 -9.17 -6.50
CA ALA A 264 4.99 -9.76 -5.17
C ALA A 264 6.30 -10.51 -4.91
N VAL A 265 6.86 -11.20 -5.91
CA VAL A 265 8.18 -11.83 -5.81
C VAL A 265 9.25 -10.77 -5.54
N LEU A 266 9.29 -9.70 -6.34
CA LEU A 266 10.27 -8.62 -6.16
C LEU A 266 10.11 -7.90 -4.83
N ALA A 267 8.89 -7.59 -4.44
CA ALA A 267 8.58 -6.95 -3.16
C ALA A 267 8.97 -7.84 -1.97
N SER A 268 8.77 -9.15 -2.07
CA SER A 268 9.18 -10.11 -1.05
C SER A 268 10.71 -10.16 -0.92
N LEU A 269 11.45 -10.23 -2.03
CA LEU A 269 12.91 -10.14 -2.03
C LEU A 269 13.40 -8.80 -1.46
N GLY A 270 12.66 -7.72 -1.69
CA GLY A 270 12.90 -6.40 -1.14
C GLY A 270 12.42 -6.20 0.31
N GLY A 271 12.00 -7.25 1.01
CA GLY A 271 11.69 -7.20 2.43
C GLY A 271 10.36 -6.51 2.78
N THR A 272 9.36 -6.59 1.91
CA THR A 272 7.99 -6.10 2.16
C THR A 272 7.29 -6.97 3.19
N GLN A 273 6.56 -6.35 4.13
CA GLN A 273 5.77 -7.02 5.16
C GLN A 273 4.27 -7.03 4.85
N LEU A 274 3.73 -5.96 4.22
CA LEU A 274 2.32 -5.83 3.87
C LEU A 274 2.17 -5.70 2.34
N PHE A 275 1.47 -6.64 1.73
CA PHE A 275 1.23 -6.69 0.27
C PHE A 275 -0.20 -6.26 -0.03
N ARG A 276 -0.37 -5.05 -0.58
CA ARG A 276 -1.67 -4.54 -1.00
C ARG A 276 -1.95 -4.98 -2.44
N THR A 277 -3.06 -5.69 -2.65
CA THR A 277 -3.34 -6.40 -3.91
C THR A 277 -4.83 -6.42 -4.26
N HIS A 278 -5.14 -6.48 -5.53
CA HIS A 278 -6.47 -6.77 -6.07
C HIS A 278 -6.71 -8.29 -6.27
N GLU A 279 -5.62 -9.07 -6.34
CA GLU A 279 -5.61 -10.50 -6.66
C GLU A 279 -5.15 -11.34 -5.47
N VAL A 280 -5.89 -11.26 -4.35
CA VAL A 280 -5.52 -11.86 -3.05
C VAL A 280 -5.14 -13.33 -3.16
N ALA A 281 -5.98 -14.17 -3.81
CA ALA A 281 -5.72 -15.61 -3.92
C ALA A 281 -4.41 -15.89 -4.67
N HIS A 282 -4.14 -15.14 -5.75
CA HIS A 282 -2.94 -15.30 -6.56
C HIS A 282 -1.69 -14.87 -5.80
N VAL A 283 -1.69 -13.67 -5.22
CA VAL A 283 -0.55 -13.14 -4.47
C VAL A 283 -0.24 -14.01 -3.26
N ARG A 284 -1.26 -14.44 -2.52
CA ARG A 284 -1.07 -15.38 -1.40
C ARG A 284 -0.40 -16.68 -1.83
N ALA A 285 -0.82 -17.26 -2.97
CA ALA A 285 -0.21 -18.49 -3.50
C ALA A 285 1.26 -18.29 -3.87
N VAL A 286 1.59 -17.14 -4.49
CA VAL A 286 2.98 -16.76 -4.82
C VAL A 286 3.83 -16.64 -3.55
N LEU A 287 3.34 -15.91 -2.54
CA LEU A 287 4.06 -15.71 -1.27
C LEU A 287 4.24 -17.04 -0.50
N ALA A 288 3.23 -17.92 -0.51
CA ALA A 288 3.34 -19.25 0.08
C ALA A 288 4.38 -20.12 -0.63
N ALA A 289 4.43 -20.04 -1.98
CA ALA A 289 5.46 -20.75 -2.75
C ALA A 289 6.86 -20.23 -2.45
N MET A 290 7.04 -18.92 -2.31
CA MET A 290 8.33 -18.34 -1.91
C MET A 290 8.75 -18.79 -0.51
N GLY A 291 7.83 -18.84 0.46
CA GLY A 291 8.11 -19.35 1.81
C GLY A 291 8.53 -20.84 1.81
N ALA A 292 7.99 -21.63 0.89
CA ALA A 292 8.38 -23.05 0.73
C ALA A 292 9.79 -23.23 0.13
N LEU A 293 10.36 -22.18 -0.47
CA LEU A 293 11.71 -22.19 -1.04
C LEU A 293 12.76 -21.66 -0.05
N ALA A 294 12.40 -21.40 1.21
CA ALA A 294 13.38 -21.03 2.22
C ALA A 294 14.46 -22.10 2.29
N VAL A 295 15.70 -21.70 2.06
CA VAL A 295 16.87 -22.58 2.14
C VAL A 295 17.45 -22.39 3.54
N ASP A 296 17.64 -23.50 4.27
CA ASP A 296 18.23 -23.52 5.61
C ASP A 296 19.68 -23.01 5.60
#